data_07c04ed53aa90d9d8cdd693677d3e90f
#
_entry.id   07c04ed53aa90d9d8cdd693677d3e90f
#
_cell.length_a   1.000
_cell.length_b   1.000
_cell.length_c   1.000
_cell.angle_alpha   90.00
_cell.angle_beta   90.00
_cell.angle_gamma   90.00
#
_symmetry.space_group_name_H-M   'P 1'
#
loop_
_entity.id
_entity.type
_entity.pdbx_description
1 polymer ?
#
loop_
_entity_poly.entity_id
_entity_poly.type
_entity_poly.pdbx_seq_one_letter_code
_entity_poly.pdbx_strand_id
1 'polypeptide(L)'
;MGLEEKVPSGFLLTTVEQLAGYFRKNSLWPATFGLACCAIEMMATAGPRFDIARFGMERFSATPRQADLMIVAGRVSQKMAPVLRQIYDQMAEPKWVLAMGVCASSGGMFNNYAIVQGVDHVVPVDIYLPGCPPRPEMLLYAILKLHDKRSEERRVGKECSS
;
A
#
# COMPACT_ATOMS: atom_id res chain seq x y z
N MET A 1 -27.08 -36.71 -8.96
CA MET A 1 -25.75 -36.98 -8.41
C MET A 1 -24.83 -35.85 -8.84
N GLY A 2 -24.59 -34.91 -7.93
CA GLY A 2 -23.81 -33.71 -8.20
C GLY A 2 -22.32 -34.00 -8.21
N LEU A 3 -21.57 -33.20 -8.92
CA LEU A 3 -20.09 -33.21 -8.96
C LEU A 3 -19.43 -33.05 -7.59
N GLU A 4 -20.21 -32.61 -6.60
CA GLU A 4 -19.77 -32.36 -5.21
C GLU A 4 -19.40 -33.68 -4.48
N GLU A 5 -19.98 -34.80 -4.87
CA GLU A 5 -19.76 -36.10 -4.21
C GLU A 5 -18.43 -36.77 -4.59
N LYS A 6 -17.74 -36.25 -5.64
CA LYS A 6 -16.48 -36.82 -6.17
C LYS A 6 -15.23 -36.03 -5.83
N VAL A 7 -15.36 -34.81 -5.29
CA VAL A 7 -14.22 -33.98 -4.98
C VAL A 7 -14.05 -33.86 -3.46
N PRO A 8 -12.92 -34.30 -2.91
CA PRO A 8 -12.69 -34.16 -1.47
C PRO A 8 -12.83 -32.69 -1.05
N SER A 9 -13.61 -32.44 -0.01
CA SER A 9 -13.92 -31.08 0.47
C SER A 9 -12.68 -30.23 0.70
N GLY A 10 -11.58 -30.83 1.07
CA GLY A 10 -10.30 -30.14 1.21
C GLY A 10 -9.70 -29.59 -0.09
N PHE A 11 -9.96 -30.25 -1.22
CA PHE A 11 -9.47 -29.76 -2.53
C PHE A 11 -10.20 -28.49 -2.97
N LEU A 12 -11.50 -28.44 -2.79
CA LEU A 12 -12.30 -27.23 -3.12
C LEU A 12 -11.92 -26.04 -2.24
N LEU A 13 -11.72 -26.27 -0.95
CA LEU A 13 -11.31 -25.22 -0.02
C LEU A 13 -9.91 -24.67 -0.35
N THR A 14 -8.96 -25.53 -0.67
CA THR A 14 -7.60 -25.09 -1.07
C THR A 14 -7.60 -24.33 -2.38
N THR A 15 -8.41 -24.70 -3.37
CA THR A 15 -8.53 -23.96 -4.63
C THR A 15 -9.19 -22.61 -4.44
N VAL A 16 -10.21 -22.50 -3.59
CA VAL A 16 -10.86 -21.21 -3.26
C VAL A 16 -9.88 -20.27 -2.54
N GLU A 17 -9.14 -20.77 -1.57
CA GLU A 17 -8.10 -19.98 -0.90
C GLU A 17 -7.00 -19.50 -1.84
N GLN A 18 -6.54 -20.36 -2.74
CA GLN A 18 -5.53 -20.00 -3.74
C GLN A 18 -6.06 -18.95 -4.69
N LEU A 19 -7.31 -19.07 -5.14
CA LEU A 19 -7.96 -18.13 -6.03
C LEU A 19 -8.19 -16.77 -5.36
N ALA A 20 -8.77 -16.78 -4.16
CA ALA A 20 -8.94 -15.56 -3.36
C ALA A 20 -7.61 -14.86 -3.11
N GLY A 21 -6.58 -15.65 -2.89
CA GLY A 21 -5.26 -15.16 -2.74
C GLY A 21 -4.65 -14.52 -3.96
N TYR A 22 -4.89 -15.07 -5.11
CA TYR A 22 -4.46 -14.50 -6.38
C TYR A 22 -5.13 -13.13 -6.62
N PHE A 23 -6.44 -13.04 -6.41
CA PHE A 23 -7.16 -11.77 -6.53
C PHE A 23 -6.68 -10.72 -5.53
N ARG A 24 -6.49 -11.08 -4.27
CA ARG A 24 -5.97 -10.14 -3.26
C ARG A 24 -4.55 -9.67 -3.57
N LYS A 25 -3.71 -10.53 -4.17
CA LYS A 25 -2.35 -10.13 -4.58
C LYS A 25 -2.39 -9.06 -5.66
N ASN A 26 -3.26 -9.21 -6.65
CA ASN A 26 -3.32 -8.37 -7.83
C ASN A 26 -4.29 -7.16 -7.69
N SER A 27 -5.04 -7.06 -6.60
CA SER A 27 -5.91 -5.94 -6.30
C SER A 27 -5.43 -5.23 -5.05
N LEU A 28 -4.88 -4.03 -5.20
CA LEU A 28 -4.37 -3.21 -4.12
C LEU A 28 -4.99 -1.82 -4.26
N TRP A 29 -5.84 -1.44 -3.33
CA TRP A 29 -6.52 -0.16 -3.39
C TRP A 29 -5.80 0.88 -2.54
N PRO A 30 -5.18 1.90 -3.16
CA PRO A 30 -4.51 2.96 -2.43
C PRO A 30 -5.52 3.92 -1.79
N ALA A 31 -5.22 4.34 -0.56
CA ALA A 31 -5.92 5.43 0.10
C ALA A 31 -5.54 6.76 -0.57
N THR A 32 -6.53 7.62 -0.78
CA THR A 32 -6.32 8.98 -1.28
C THR A 32 -5.73 9.85 -0.19
N PHE A 33 -4.39 9.90 -0.10
CA PHE A 33 -3.68 10.64 0.96
C PHE A 33 -2.47 11.37 0.42
N GLY A 34 -2.70 12.55 -0.14
CA GLY A 34 -1.66 13.43 -0.68
C GLY A 34 -1.46 14.66 0.20
N LEU A 35 -0.23 14.91 0.66
CA LEU A 35 0.10 15.98 1.60
C LEU A 35 0.89 17.13 1.01
N ALA A 36 1.68 16.88 -0.05
CA ALA A 36 2.55 17.90 -0.66
C ALA A 36 2.85 17.56 -2.13
N CYS A 37 3.95 18.08 -2.67
CA CYS A 37 4.34 17.94 -4.08
C CYS A 37 4.41 16.48 -4.57
N CYS A 38 4.77 15.51 -3.73
CA CYS A 38 4.76 14.10 -4.10
C CYS A 38 3.37 13.59 -4.50
N ALA A 39 2.30 14.22 -4.03
CA ALA A 39 0.95 13.88 -4.45
C ALA A 39 0.69 14.17 -5.94
N ILE A 40 1.36 15.16 -6.50
CA ILE A 40 1.26 15.50 -7.92
C ILE A 40 1.85 14.38 -8.78
N GLU A 41 3.01 13.85 -8.37
CA GLU A 41 3.63 12.70 -9.04
C GLU A 41 2.81 11.42 -8.85
N MET A 42 2.17 11.24 -7.71
CA MET A 42 1.23 10.14 -7.47
C MET A 42 0.02 10.23 -8.43
N MET A 43 -0.55 11.43 -8.62
CA MET A 43 -1.61 11.65 -9.61
C MET A 43 -1.12 11.43 -11.05
N ALA A 44 0.09 11.87 -11.38
CA ALA A 44 0.69 11.62 -12.68
C ALA A 44 0.88 10.12 -12.97
N THR A 45 1.15 9.32 -11.95
CA THR A 45 1.25 7.85 -12.07
C THR A 45 -0.09 7.20 -12.42
N ALA A 46 -1.19 7.79 -11.97
CA ALA A 46 -2.54 7.35 -12.37
C ALA A 46 -2.96 7.84 -13.76
N GLY A 47 -2.17 8.73 -14.37
CA GLY A 47 -2.44 9.26 -15.70
C GLY A 47 -2.19 8.24 -16.82
N PRO A 48 -2.66 8.51 -18.05
CA PRO A 48 -2.66 7.56 -19.17
C PRO A 48 -1.27 7.11 -19.63
N ARG A 49 -0.22 7.87 -19.32
CA ARG A 49 1.16 7.52 -19.69
C ARG A 49 1.71 6.34 -18.88
N PHE A 50 1.38 6.28 -17.59
CA PHE A 50 1.94 5.28 -16.66
C PHE A 50 0.93 4.22 -16.27
N ASP A 51 -0.32 4.61 -16.11
CA ASP A 51 -1.51 3.78 -15.90
C ASP A 51 -1.31 2.66 -14.87
N ILE A 52 -1.47 3.01 -13.60
CA ILE A 52 -1.39 2.05 -12.50
C ILE A 52 -2.55 1.05 -12.47
N ALA A 53 -3.57 1.22 -13.31
CA ALA A 53 -4.70 0.30 -13.42
C ALA A 53 -4.26 -1.13 -13.75
N ARG A 54 -3.24 -1.29 -14.61
CA ARG A 54 -2.67 -2.60 -14.95
C ARG A 54 -2.05 -3.36 -13.78
N PHE A 55 -1.77 -2.67 -12.66
CA PHE A 55 -1.30 -3.26 -11.41
C PHE A 55 -2.43 -3.48 -10.39
N GLY A 56 -3.68 -3.33 -10.81
CA GLY A 56 -4.84 -3.50 -9.95
C GLY A 56 -5.08 -2.34 -8.97
N MET A 57 -4.56 -1.14 -9.30
CA MET A 57 -4.60 0.05 -8.44
C MET A 57 -5.37 1.22 -9.06
N GLU A 58 -6.28 0.94 -9.98
CA GLU A 58 -7.05 1.98 -10.67
C GLU A 58 -7.87 2.83 -9.71
N ARG A 59 -8.44 2.20 -8.69
CA ARG A 59 -9.34 2.87 -7.77
C ARG A 59 -8.59 3.44 -6.58
N PHE A 60 -8.44 4.76 -6.53
CA PHE A 60 -8.09 5.47 -5.31
C PHE A 60 -9.28 5.53 -4.37
N SER A 61 -9.14 4.93 -3.19
CA SER A 61 -10.21 4.92 -2.20
C SER A 61 -10.16 6.19 -1.34
N ALA A 62 -11.27 6.91 -1.30
CA ALA A 62 -11.44 8.05 -0.39
C ALA A 62 -11.72 7.61 1.06
N THR A 63 -12.12 6.34 1.24
CA THR A 63 -12.46 5.78 2.55
C THR A 63 -11.33 4.87 3.02
N PRO A 64 -10.69 5.13 4.17
CA PRO A 64 -9.60 4.30 4.68
C PRO A 64 -10.04 2.86 4.95
N ARG A 65 -11.30 2.63 5.28
CA ARG A 65 -11.86 1.29 5.56
C ARG A 65 -11.88 0.35 4.35
N GLN A 66 -11.80 0.89 3.14
CA GLN A 66 -11.77 0.13 1.88
C GLN A 66 -10.38 0.11 1.22
N ALA A 67 -9.42 0.79 1.82
CA ALA A 67 -8.06 0.89 1.30
C ALA A 67 -7.16 -0.16 1.94
N ASP A 68 -6.28 -0.74 1.13
CA ASP A 68 -5.28 -1.72 1.57
C ASP A 68 -3.88 -1.10 1.66
N LEU A 69 -3.63 -0.04 0.89
CA LEU A 69 -2.35 0.65 0.83
C LEU A 69 -2.50 2.12 1.23
N MET A 70 -1.70 2.57 2.19
CA MET A 70 -1.54 3.99 2.49
C MET A 70 -0.29 4.52 1.81
N ILE A 71 -0.43 5.44 0.86
CA ILE A 71 0.70 6.15 0.26
C ILE A 71 0.81 7.51 0.94
N VAL A 72 1.82 7.69 1.78
CA VAL A 72 2.09 8.98 2.42
C VAL A 72 2.95 9.81 1.47
N ALA A 73 2.29 10.63 0.67
CA ALA A 73 2.92 11.40 -0.40
C ALA A 73 3.25 12.84 0.05
N GLY A 74 4.42 13.04 0.62
CA GLY A 74 4.94 14.35 0.99
C GLY A 74 5.25 14.52 2.47
N ARG A 75 5.41 15.79 2.90
CA ARG A 75 5.75 16.14 4.28
C ARG A 75 4.54 16.02 5.21
N VAL A 76 4.77 15.45 6.38
CA VAL A 76 3.78 15.33 7.45
C VAL A 76 4.01 16.43 8.48
N SER A 77 3.03 17.30 8.69
CA SER A 77 3.10 18.29 9.76
C SER A 77 2.75 17.66 11.11
N GLN A 78 3.26 18.25 12.21
CA GLN A 78 2.93 17.81 13.58
C GLN A 78 1.42 17.83 13.84
N LYS A 79 0.69 18.78 13.26
CA LYS A 79 -0.78 18.85 13.38
C LYS A 79 -1.49 17.75 12.59
N MET A 80 -0.88 17.26 11.51
CA MET A 80 -1.45 16.19 10.68
C MET A 80 -1.09 14.79 11.16
N ALA A 81 -0.04 14.65 11.94
CA ALA A 81 0.40 13.36 12.45
C ALA A 81 -0.68 12.56 13.21
N PRO A 82 -1.47 13.16 14.13
CA PRO A 82 -2.58 12.45 14.77
C PRO A 82 -3.66 11.98 13.80
N VAL A 83 -3.98 12.78 12.79
CA VAL A 83 -4.96 12.43 11.75
C VAL A 83 -4.44 11.26 10.90
N LEU A 84 -3.16 11.28 10.54
CA LEU A 84 -2.51 10.19 9.82
C LEU A 84 -2.64 8.87 10.61
N ARG A 85 -2.38 8.92 11.91
CA ARG A 85 -2.52 7.75 12.78
C ARG A 85 -3.95 7.25 12.84
N GLN A 86 -4.93 8.14 12.99
CA GLN A 86 -6.35 7.76 12.98
C GLN A 86 -6.78 7.10 11.68
N ILE A 87 -6.31 7.62 10.53
CA ILE A 87 -6.61 7.05 9.23
C ILE A 87 -6.00 5.65 9.12
N TYR A 88 -4.75 5.49 9.57
CA TYR A 88 -4.08 4.19 9.58
C TYR A 88 -4.83 3.16 10.45
N ASP A 89 -5.30 3.56 11.63
CA ASP A 89 -6.03 2.67 12.55
C ASP A 89 -7.42 2.27 11.98
N GLN A 90 -8.00 3.10 11.10
CA GLN A 90 -9.27 2.80 10.43
C GLN A 90 -9.13 1.87 9.23
N MET A 91 -7.92 1.64 8.72
CA MET A 91 -7.67 0.71 7.62
C MET A 91 -7.83 -0.73 8.11
N ALA A 92 -8.47 -1.56 7.27
CA ALA A 92 -8.63 -2.98 7.54
C ALA A 92 -7.31 -3.74 7.37
N GLU A 93 -7.13 -4.80 8.15
CA GLU A 93 -6.02 -5.74 7.96
C GLU A 93 -6.31 -6.71 6.78
N PRO A 94 -5.32 -7.07 5.97
CA PRO A 94 -3.93 -6.61 5.96
C PRO A 94 -3.74 -5.25 5.28
N LYS A 95 -2.89 -4.39 5.84
CA LYS A 95 -2.62 -3.02 5.38
C LYS A 95 -1.13 -2.78 5.23
N TRP A 96 -0.75 -1.95 4.27
CA TRP A 96 0.63 -1.59 3.99
C TRP A 96 0.80 -0.08 3.91
N VAL A 97 1.99 0.40 4.25
CA VAL A 97 2.34 1.82 4.21
C VAL A 97 3.56 2.04 3.33
N LEU A 98 3.43 2.94 2.37
CA LEU A 98 4.49 3.39 1.48
C LEU A 98 4.80 4.85 1.77
N ALA A 99 6.00 5.14 2.25
CA ALA A 99 6.50 6.50 2.44
C ALA A 99 7.08 7.03 1.11
N MET A 100 6.35 7.94 0.47
CA MET A 100 6.73 8.51 -0.82
C MET A 100 7.47 9.83 -0.65
N GLY A 101 8.72 9.84 -1.06
CA GLY A 101 9.61 11.00 -1.07
C GLY A 101 10.43 11.17 0.19
N VAL A 102 11.46 11.99 0.09
CA VAL A 102 12.40 12.25 1.19
C VAL A 102 11.70 12.88 2.40
N CYS A 103 10.69 13.72 2.17
CA CYS A 103 9.95 14.36 3.25
C CYS A 103 9.20 13.37 4.13
N ALA A 104 8.59 12.33 3.53
CA ALA A 104 7.94 11.26 4.28
C ALA A 104 8.95 10.33 4.95
N SER A 105 10.11 10.11 4.32
CA SER A 105 11.12 9.18 4.83
C SER A 105 11.94 9.73 6.00
N SER A 106 12.31 11.02 5.95
CA SER A 106 13.23 11.62 6.93
C SER A 106 12.99 13.11 7.21
N GLY A 107 11.86 13.68 6.76
CA GLY A 107 11.61 15.11 6.81
C GLY A 107 12.30 15.92 5.70
N GLY A 108 13.30 15.37 5.03
CA GLY A 108 14.02 15.99 3.91
C GLY A 108 14.65 17.32 4.27
N MET A 109 14.42 18.33 3.41
CA MET A 109 14.93 19.69 3.63
C MET A 109 14.18 20.47 4.72
N PHE A 110 13.07 19.95 5.24
CA PHE A 110 12.22 20.62 6.21
C PHE A 110 12.55 20.20 7.65
N ASN A 111 13.79 20.42 8.06
CA ASN A 111 14.23 20.12 9.43
C ASN A 111 13.81 21.25 10.39
N ASN A 112 12.54 21.24 10.77
CA ASN A 112 11.97 22.21 11.71
C ASN A 112 10.96 21.54 12.66
N TYR A 113 10.59 22.26 13.72
CA TYR A 113 9.68 21.75 14.76
C TYR A 113 8.24 21.50 14.25
N ALA A 114 7.86 22.04 13.12
CA ALA A 114 6.50 21.91 12.58
C ALA A 114 6.29 20.65 11.75
N ILE A 115 7.36 20.01 11.31
CA ILE A 115 7.35 18.83 10.44
C ILE A 115 7.88 17.60 11.18
N VAL A 116 7.19 16.49 11.00
CA VAL A 116 7.63 15.18 11.52
C VAL A 116 8.82 14.70 10.71
N GLN A 117 9.89 14.32 11.40
CA GLN A 117 11.15 13.87 10.78
C GLN A 117 11.12 12.37 10.49
N GLY A 118 10.21 11.96 9.60
CA GLY A 118 9.97 10.57 9.21
C GLY A 118 8.59 10.07 9.65
N VAL A 119 7.88 9.49 8.72
CA VAL A 119 6.52 8.93 8.94
C VAL A 119 6.55 7.71 9.86
N ASP A 120 7.68 7.02 9.92
CA ASP A 120 7.93 5.88 10.80
C ASP A 120 7.76 6.18 12.29
N HIS A 121 7.90 7.44 12.69
CA HIS A 121 7.57 7.88 14.05
C HIS A 121 6.05 7.88 14.35
N VAL A 122 5.21 7.84 13.33
CA VAL A 122 3.75 7.90 13.46
C VAL A 122 3.09 6.56 13.14
N VAL A 123 3.48 5.94 12.02
CA VAL A 123 2.94 4.66 11.53
C VAL A 123 4.07 3.75 11.03
N PRO A 124 3.95 2.43 11.16
CA PRO A 124 4.94 1.52 10.61
C PRO A 124 5.00 1.66 9.08
N VAL A 125 6.20 1.72 8.51
CA VAL A 125 6.43 1.87 7.08
C VAL A 125 6.98 0.58 6.50
N ASP A 126 6.35 0.09 5.44
CA ASP A 126 6.75 -1.14 4.75
C ASP A 126 7.79 -0.88 3.67
N ILE A 127 7.63 0.22 2.92
CA ILE A 127 8.51 0.58 1.82
C ILE A 127 8.78 2.08 1.84
N TYR A 128 10.05 2.44 1.66
CA TYR A 128 10.50 3.82 1.47
C TYR A 128 10.84 4.06 0.01
N LEU A 129 10.29 5.12 -0.54
CA LEU A 129 10.54 5.56 -1.91
C LEU A 129 11.30 6.89 -1.88
N PRO A 130 12.62 6.90 -2.13
CA PRO A 130 13.39 8.13 -2.13
C PRO A 130 13.12 8.99 -3.37
N GLY A 131 13.30 10.29 -3.24
CA GLY A 131 13.15 11.28 -4.29
C GLY A 131 12.51 12.57 -3.78
N CYS A 132 12.66 13.66 -4.55
CA CYS A 132 12.09 14.95 -4.16
C CYS A 132 11.63 15.77 -5.38
N PRO A 133 10.44 15.47 -5.92
CA PRO A 133 9.63 14.26 -5.80
C PRO A 133 10.23 13.06 -6.55
N PRO A 134 9.91 11.82 -6.17
CA PRO A 134 10.28 10.66 -6.96
C PRO A 134 9.48 10.63 -8.26
N ARG A 135 10.11 10.17 -9.34
CA ARG A 135 9.43 10.02 -10.63
C ARG A 135 8.34 8.96 -10.57
N PRO A 136 7.31 9.03 -11.43
CA PRO A 136 6.25 8.03 -11.52
C PRO A 136 6.76 6.59 -11.70
N GLU A 137 7.82 6.39 -12.49
CA GLU A 137 8.42 5.07 -12.70
C GLU A 137 8.99 4.46 -11.40
N MET A 138 9.53 5.32 -10.52
CA MET A 138 10.02 4.89 -9.22
C MET A 138 8.88 4.44 -8.31
N LEU A 139 7.72 5.10 -8.39
CA LEU A 139 6.52 4.66 -7.66
C LEU A 139 6.03 3.31 -8.18
N LEU A 140 6.00 3.09 -9.49
CA LEU A 140 5.67 1.79 -10.08
C LEU A 140 6.63 0.69 -9.60
N TYR A 141 7.92 0.98 -9.54
CA TYR A 141 8.90 0.05 -9.02
C TYR A 141 8.68 -0.30 -7.52
N ALA A 142 8.34 0.70 -6.71
CA ALA A 142 8.00 0.48 -5.31
C ALA A 142 6.74 -0.39 -5.14
N ILE A 143 5.74 -0.18 -5.99
CA ILE A 143 4.53 -1.01 -6.04
C ILE A 143 4.88 -2.45 -6.39
N LEU A 144 5.72 -2.69 -7.39
CA LEU A 144 6.17 -4.05 -7.73
C LEU A 144 6.88 -4.72 -6.57
N LYS A 145 7.78 -4.01 -5.88
CA LYS A 145 8.41 -4.53 -4.66
C LYS A 145 7.40 -4.84 -3.55
N LEU A 146 6.36 -4.04 -3.41
CA LEU A 146 5.30 -4.32 -2.44
C LEU A 146 4.55 -5.61 -2.80
N HIS A 147 4.27 -5.82 -4.08
CA HIS A 147 3.66 -7.07 -4.55
C HIS A 147 4.52 -8.29 -4.22
N ASP A 148 5.83 -8.19 -4.36
CA ASP A 148 6.75 -9.26 -4.00
C ASP A 148 6.76 -9.52 -2.49
N LYS A 149 6.89 -8.48 -1.66
CA LYS A 149 6.80 -8.58 -0.19
C LYS A 149 5.51 -9.26 0.25
N ARG A 150 4.36 -8.86 -0.29
CA ARG A 150 3.06 -9.48 -0.01
C ARG A 150 3.02 -10.97 -0.37
N SER A 151 3.70 -11.36 -1.45
CA SER A 151 3.77 -12.76 -1.85
C SER A 151 4.63 -13.60 -0.92
N GLU A 152 5.69 -13.02 -0.35
CA GLU A 152 6.59 -13.67 0.61
C GLU A 152 5.94 -13.86 1.98
N GLU A 153 5.33 -12.81 2.54
CA GLU A 153 4.60 -12.87 3.81
C GLU A 153 3.56 -13.97 3.82
N ARG A 154 2.92 -14.20 2.69
CA ARG A 154 1.95 -15.25 2.50
C ARG A 154 2.53 -16.67 2.49
N ARG A 155 3.74 -16.83 1.94
CA ARG A 155 4.44 -18.14 1.97
C ARG A 155 4.83 -18.49 3.40
N VAL A 156 5.40 -17.54 4.12
CA VAL A 156 5.80 -17.70 5.52
C VAL A 156 4.58 -18.00 6.41
N GLY A 157 3.46 -17.33 6.24
CA GLY A 157 2.23 -17.59 6.99
C GLY A 157 1.66 -19.01 6.77
N LYS A 158 1.86 -19.60 5.59
CA LYS A 158 1.46 -21.01 5.32
C LYS A 158 2.39 -22.02 5.96
N GLU A 159 3.67 -21.75 6.05
CA GLU A 159 4.64 -22.65 6.69
C GLU A 159 4.46 -22.70 8.21
N CYS A 160 3.96 -21.64 8.84
CA CYS A 160 3.66 -21.60 10.27
C CYS A 160 2.32 -22.29 10.65
N SER A 161 1.44 -22.59 9.68
CA SER A 161 0.13 -23.20 9.94
C SER A 161 0.06 -24.70 9.60
N SER A 162 1.16 -25.28 9.19
CA SER A 162 1.34 -26.72 8.97
C SER A 162 2.11 -27.37 10.11
#